data_2504251c59abc1d84d56a554f650ec7f
#
_entry.id   2504251c59abc1d84d56a554f650ec7f
#
_cell.length_a   1.000
_cell.length_b   1.000
_cell.length_c   1.000
_cell.angle_alpha   90.00
_cell.angle_beta   90.00
_cell.angle_gamma   90.00
#
_symmetry.space_group_name_H-M   'P 1'
#
loop_
_entity.id
_entity.type
_entity.pdbx_description
1 polymer ?
#
loop_
_entity_poly.entity_id
_entity_poly.type
_entity_poly.pdbx_seq_one_letter_code
_entity_poly.pdbx_strand_id
1 'polypeptide(L)'
;MIINSLISRTFNKTKKENRPALLTYTVAGDNTKKRSLEILKSISKYADICELGFPHNTPIADGGQIQTSAYRAIKNGIKINDVFSIANQFKKSKKNKPIILMGYYNMIYQYNENKFIDKCKKSKVDGLIVVDLPYPENKSFSFKCKKKGINFIQLVSPTTSNKRLKKIIKDSHDMV
;
A
#
# COMPACT_ATOMS: atom_id res chain seq x y z
N MET A 1 19.50 4.45 1.28
CA MET A 1 19.23 3.09 0.80
C MET A 1 18.37 2.39 1.84
N ILE A 2 17.14 1.93 1.51
CA ILE A 2 16.34 1.09 2.43
C ILE A 2 16.86 -0.34 2.28
N ILE A 3 18.10 -0.57 2.69
CA ILE A 3 18.69 -1.89 2.66
C ILE A 3 18.01 -2.70 3.77
N ASN A 4 17.39 -3.81 3.40
CA ASN A 4 16.77 -4.76 4.34
C ASN A 4 15.41 -4.34 4.93
N SER A 5 14.52 -3.78 4.09
CA SER A 5 13.13 -3.54 4.46
C SER A 5 12.39 -4.84 4.82
N LEU A 6 11.24 -4.75 5.49
CA LEU A 6 10.42 -5.94 5.76
C LEU A 6 9.89 -6.58 4.46
N ILE A 7 9.59 -5.76 3.44
CA ILE A 7 9.17 -6.23 2.12
C ILE A 7 10.32 -7.05 1.47
N SER A 8 11.54 -6.50 1.43
CA SER A 8 12.71 -7.18 0.89
C SER A 8 12.99 -8.52 1.60
N ARG A 9 12.93 -8.52 2.93
CA ARG A 9 13.08 -9.76 3.72
C ARG A 9 12.02 -10.81 3.40
N THR A 10 10.79 -10.37 3.14
CA THR A 10 9.70 -11.27 2.76
C THR A 10 9.95 -11.90 1.40
N PHE A 11 10.34 -11.13 0.39
CA PHE A 11 10.71 -11.69 -0.92
C PHE A 11 11.92 -12.62 -0.84
N ASN A 12 12.94 -12.26 -0.07
CA ASN A 12 14.10 -13.14 0.13
C ASN A 12 13.72 -14.46 0.81
N LYS A 13 12.77 -14.45 1.73
CA LYS A 13 12.23 -15.65 2.37
C LYS A 13 11.52 -16.53 1.35
N THR A 14 10.55 -15.99 0.60
CA THR A 14 9.76 -16.77 -0.39
C THR A 14 10.65 -17.31 -1.51
N LYS A 15 11.68 -16.54 -1.92
CA LYS A 15 12.69 -17.02 -2.88
C LYS A 15 13.47 -18.23 -2.35
N LYS A 16 13.88 -18.22 -1.07
CA LYS A 16 14.53 -19.38 -0.42
C LYS A 16 13.60 -20.58 -0.34
N GLU A 17 12.30 -20.35 -0.19
CA GLU A 17 11.26 -21.38 -0.20
C GLU A 17 10.87 -21.84 -1.61
N ASN A 18 11.53 -21.33 -2.65
CA ASN A 18 11.28 -21.61 -4.07
C ASN A 18 9.81 -21.45 -4.47
N ARG A 19 9.15 -20.39 -3.99
CA ARG A 19 7.77 -20.07 -4.31
C ARG A 19 7.57 -18.56 -4.50
N PRO A 20 6.53 -18.14 -5.26
CA PRO A 20 6.15 -16.74 -5.34
C PRO A 20 5.62 -16.22 -3.99
N ALA A 21 5.72 -14.92 -3.78
CA ALA A 21 5.06 -14.25 -2.67
C ALA A 21 3.58 -14.03 -3.00
N LEU A 22 2.69 -14.32 -2.04
CA LEU A 22 1.27 -14.02 -2.16
C LEU A 22 1.00 -12.64 -1.55
N LEU A 23 0.53 -11.72 -2.39
CA LEU A 23 0.03 -10.41 -1.99
C LEU A 23 -1.50 -10.44 -2.00
N THR A 24 -2.11 -9.85 -0.99
CA THR A 24 -3.58 -9.78 -0.88
C THR A 24 -4.02 -8.36 -0.62
N TYR A 25 -5.07 -7.92 -1.33
CA TYR A 25 -5.65 -6.60 -1.20
C TYR A 25 -7.01 -6.66 -0.48
N THR A 26 -7.26 -5.70 0.42
CA THR A 26 -8.56 -5.46 1.05
C THR A 26 -8.82 -3.97 1.19
N VAL A 27 -10.08 -3.55 1.07
CA VAL A 27 -10.47 -2.13 1.28
C VAL A 27 -10.68 -1.88 2.77
N ALA A 28 -10.05 -0.83 3.29
CA ALA A 28 -10.23 -0.42 4.69
C ALA A 28 -11.67 0.03 4.96
N GLY A 29 -12.29 -0.53 6.01
CA GLY A 29 -13.62 -0.15 6.43
C GLY A 29 -14.77 -0.74 5.61
N ASP A 30 -14.49 -1.62 4.65
CA ASP A 30 -15.57 -2.37 4.00
C ASP A 30 -16.36 -3.15 5.07
N ASN A 31 -17.67 -2.98 5.09
CA ASN A 31 -18.59 -3.36 6.15
C ASN A 31 -18.41 -2.50 7.41
N THR A 32 -17.45 -2.82 8.29
CA THR A 32 -17.12 -2.02 9.50
C THR A 32 -15.61 -1.95 9.71
N LYS A 33 -15.12 -0.96 10.46
CA LYS A 33 -13.69 -0.84 10.82
C LYS A 33 -13.19 -2.09 11.55
N LYS A 34 -13.98 -2.64 12.47
CA LYS A 34 -13.65 -3.86 13.22
C LYS A 34 -13.57 -5.05 12.28
N ARG A 35 -14.58 -5.25 11.43
CA ARG A 35 -14.64 -6.38 10.48
C ARG A 35 -13.49 -6.31 9.47
N SER A 36 -13.18 -5.13 8.96
CA SER A 36 -12.03 -4.91 8.06
C SER A 36 -10.71 -5.35 8.71
N LEU A 37 -10.48 -5.02 9.98
CA LEU A 37 -9.29 -5.48 10.71
C LEU A 37 -9.27 -7.00 10.92
N GLU A 38 -10.42 -7.61 11.23
CA GLU A 38 -10.55 -9.07 11.39
C GLU A 38 -10.24 -9.80 10.08
N ILE A 39 -10.79 -9.32 8.95
CA ILE A 39 -10.52 -9.87 7.61
C ILE A 39 -9.02 -9.75 7.30
N LEU A 40 -8.43 -8.57 7.48
CA LEU A 40 -7.00 -8.34 7.24
C LEU A 40 -6.12 -9.30 8.07
N LYS A 41 -6.44 -9.50 9.35
CA LYS A 41 -5.75 -10.46 10.22
C LYS A 41 -5.92 -11.91 9.76
N SER A 42 -7.11 -12.29 9.31
CA SER A 42 -7.39 -13.65 8.84
C SER A 42 -6.65 -13.96 7.56
N ILE A 43 -6.73 -13.08 6.56
CA ILE A 43 -6.02 -13.24 5.28
C ILE A 43 -4.50 -13.25 5.49
N SER A 44 -3.98 -12.45 6.42
CA SER A 44 -2.55 -12.38 6.71
C SER A 44 -1.93 -13.70 7.19
N LYS A 45 -2.72 -14.71 7.54
CA LYS A 45 -2.22 -16.05 7.87
C LYS A 45 -1.63 -16.74 6.63
N TYR A 46 -2.18 -16.43 5.47
CA TYR A 46 -1.82 -17.04 4.18
C TYR A 46 -0.99 -16.11 3.31
N ALA A 47 -1.29 -14.81 3.32
CA ALA A 47 -0.56 -13.80 2.55
C ALA A 47 0.84 -13.55 3.10
N ASP A 48 1.80 -13.32 2.22
CA ASP A 48 3.15 -12.87 2.56
C ASP A 48 3.20 -11.36 2.80
N ILE A 49 2.46 -10.60 2.01
CA ILE A 49 2.32 -9.14 2.09
C ILE A 49 0.83 -8.81 2.07
N CYS A 50 0.40 -7.86 2.89
CA CYS A 50 -0.98 -7.39 2.90
C CYS A 50 -1.06 -5.98 2.35
N GLU A 51 -2.01 -5.75 1.44
CA GLU A 51 -2.35 -4.43 0.93
C GLU A 51 -3.68 -3.97 1.51
N LEU A 52 -3.69 -2.76 2.03
CA LEU A 52 -4.87 -2.12 2.61
C LEU A 52 -5.21 -0.86 1.80
N GLY A 53 -6.30 -0.92 1.05
CA GLY A 53 -6.79 0.21 0.27
C GLY A 53 -7.43 1.28 1.15
N PHE A 54 -7.06 2.55 0.96
CA PHE A 54 -7.85 3.66 1.49
C PHE A 54 -8.88 4.06 0.43
N PRO A 55 -10.20 3.93 0.77
CA PRO A 55 -11.26 4.06 -0.22
C PRO A 55 -11.37 5.47 -0.78
N HIS A 56 -11.69 5.55 -2.08
CA HIS A 56 -11.90 6.78 -2.83
C HIS A 56 -13.26 6.73 -3.52
N ASN A 57 -13.91 7.89 -3.67
CA ASN A 57 -15.24 7.99 -4.27
C ASN A 57 -15.23 7.86 -5.81
N THR A 58 -14.08 8.05 -6.43
CA THR A 58 -13.90 7.99 -7.90
C THR A 58 -12.70 7.09 -8.23
N PRO A 59 -12.78 5.78 -7.95
CA PRO A 59 -11.64 4.87 -8.10
C PRO A 59 -11.52 4.37 -9.54
N ILE A 60 -11.11 5.27 -10.44
CA ILE A 60 -11.10 5.07 -11.92
C ILE A 60 -10.20 3.92 -12.40
N ALA A 61 -9.22 3.52 -11.62
CA ALA A 61 -8.30 2.43 -11.98
C ALA A 61 -8.69 1.09 -11.34
N ASP A 62 -9.79 1.05 -10.58
CA ASP A 62 -10.22 -0.15 -9.87
C ASP A 62 -11.36 -0.86 -10.62
N GLY A 63 -11.39 -2.18 -10.53
CA GLY A 63 -12.51 -2.99 -11.04
C GLY A 63 -13.76 -2.90 -10.16
N GLY A 64 -14.92 -3.30 -10.70
CA GLY A 64 -16.24 -3.13 -10.07
C GLY A 64 -16.35 -3.66 -8.63
N GLN A 65 -15.68 -4.76 -8.30
CA GLN A 65 -15.70 -5.31 -6.95
C GLN A 65 -15.03 -4.38 -5.93
N ILE A 66 -13.88 -3.80 -6.29
CA ILE A 66 -13.14 -2.86 -5.46
C ILE A 66 -13.90 -1.53 -5.36
N GLN A 67 -14.48 -1.05 -6.47
CA GLN A 67 -15.35 0.14 -6.47
C GLN A 67 -16.52 -0.03 -5.51
N THR A 68 -17.21 -1.18 -5.57
CA THR A 68 -18.34 -1.50 -4.68
C THR A 68 -17.91 -1.55 -3.22
N SER A 69 -16.76 -2.15 -2.95
CA SER A 69 -16.17 -2.23 -1.60
C SER A 69 -15.81 -0.83 -1.06
N ALA A 70 -15.19 0.01 -1.89
CA ALA A 70 -14.87 1.40 -1.54
C ALA A 70 -16.14 2.22 -1.26
N TYR A 71 -17.18 2.06 -2.09
CA TYR A 71 -18.46 2.71 -1.88
C TYR A 71 -19.09 2.33 -0.53
N ARG A 72 -19.14 1.02 -0.18
CA ARG A 72 -19.65 0.56 1.12
C ARG A 72 -18.86 1.16 2.27
N ALA A 73 -17.53 1.16 2.17
CA ALA A 73 -16.67 1.74 3.20
C ALA A 73 -16.94 3.23 3.43
N ILE A 74 -17.05 4.01 2.34
CA ILE A 74 -17.36 5.45 2.41
C ILE A 74 -18.73 5.69 3.00
N LYS A 75 -19.76 4.94 2.55
CA LYS A 75 -21.12 5.01 3.08
C LYS A 75 -21.18 4.72 4.58
N ASN A 76 -20.31 3.82 5.06
CA ASN A 76 -20.16 3.50 6.48
C ASN A 76 -19.27 4.50 7.25
N GLY A 77 -18.90 5.62 6.63
CA GLY A 77 -18.21 6.73 7.29
C GLY A 77 -16.74 6.50 7.58
N ILE A 78 -16.05 5.63 6.82
CA ILE A 78 -14.58 5.48 6.96
C ILE A 78 -13.87 6.81 6.70
N LYS A 79 -12.88 7.11 7.49
CA LYS A 79 -11.98 8.26 7.31
C LYS A 79 -10.55 7.80 7.15
N ILE A 80 -9.71 8.62 6.54
CA ILE A 80 -8.28 8.29 6.33
C ILE A 80 -7.55 7.99 7.66
N ASN A 81 -7.92 8.65 8.75
CA ASN A 81 -7.36 8.35 10.07
C ASN A 81 -7.74 6.95 10.59
N ASP A 82 -8.87 6.41 10.16
CA ASP A 82 -9.28 5.04 10.50
C ASP A 82 -8.41 4.03 9.77
N VAL A 83 -8.01 4.33 8.52
CA VAL A 83 -7.08 3.47 7.76
C VAL A 83 -5.75 3.35 8.49
N PHE A 84 -5.19 4.46 8.97
CA PHE A 84 -3.97 4.45 9.78
C PHE A 84 -4.16 3.68 11.10
N SER A 85 -5.34 3.82 11.73
CA SER A 85 -5.68 3.07 12.94
C SER A 85 -5.73 1.56 12.68
N ILE A 86 -6.37 1.12 11.61
CA ILE A 86 -6.43 -0.29 11.19
C ILE A 86 -5.02 -0.82 10.92
N ALA A 87 -4.21 -0.10 10.15
CA ALA A 87 -2.83 -0.49 9.86
C ALA A 87 -1.99 -0.63 11.15
N ASN A 88 -2.09 0.33 12.07
CA ASN A 88 -1.37 0.30 13.35
C ASN A 88 -1.82 -0.88 14.23
N GLN A 89 -3.14 -1.13 14.34
CA GLN A 89 -3.67 -2.26 15.10
C GLN A 89 -3.27 -3.60 14.48
N PHE A 90 -3.25 -3.69 13.14
CA PHE A 90 -2.72 -4.84 12.43
C PHE A 90 -1.25 -5.09 12.79
N LYS A 91 -0.41 -4.08 12.69
CA LYS A 91 1.04 -4.19 13.00
C LYS A 91 1.32 -4.51 14.46
N LYS A 92 0.46 -4.12 15.41
CA LYS A 92 0.58 -4.54 16.81
C LYS A 92 0.44 -6.06 16.96
N SER A 93 -0.48 -6.69 16.21
CA SER A 93 -0.74 -8.14 16.27
C SER A 93 0.09 -8.95 15.28
N LYS A 94 0.54 -8.35 14.17
CA LYS A 94 1.28 -8.99 13.08
C LYS A 94 2.56 -8.22 12.74
N LYS A 95 3.43 -8.05 13.74
CA LYS A 95 4.63 -7.19 13.67
C LYS A 95 5.53 -7.47 12.47
N ASN A 96 5.71 -8.74 12.12
CA ASN A 96 6.60 -9.18 11.03
C ASN A 96 5.91 -9.35 9.67
N LYS A 97 4.62 -8.96 9.54
CA LYS A 97 3.90 -9.00 8.28
C LYS A 97 3.96 -7.61 7.63
N PRO A 98 4.48 -7.49 6.37
CA PRO A 98 4.44 -6.22 5.66
C PRO A 98 3.01 -5.76 5.43
N ILE A 99 2.79 -4.44 5.57
CA ILE A 99 1.55 -3.79 5.17
C ILE A 99 1.84 -2.63 4.24
N ILE A 100 1.17 -2.62 3.10
CA ILE A 100 1.23 -1.58 2.07
C ILE A 100 -0.11 -0.85 2.08
N LEU A 101 -0.11 0.48 2.10
CA LEU A 101 -1.32 1.24 1.81
C LEU A 101 -1.42 1.53 0.32
N MET A 102 -2.61 1.38 -0.24
CA MET A 102 -2.87 1.63 -1.65
C MET A 102 -4.06 2.58 -1.83
N GLY A 103 -3.94 3.53 -2.74
CA GLY A 103 -5.05 4.43 -3.08
C GLY A 103 -4.64 5.55 -4.03
N TYR A 104 -5.41 6.65 -3.98
CA TYR A 104 -5.32 7.74 -4.95
C TYR A 104 -4.63 8.98 -4.35
N TYR A 105 -3.88 9.68 -5.20
CA TYR A 105 -3.05 10.81 -4.77
C TYR A 105 -3.86 11.98 -4.21
N ASN A 106 -5.06 12.24 -4.74
CA ASN A 106 -5.91 13.32 -4.22
C ASN A 106 -6.14 13.22 -2.71
N MET A 107 -6.35 12.01 -2.17
CA MET A 107 -6.52 11.79 -0.73
C MET A 107 -5.27 12.18 0.06
N ILE A 108 -4.10 11.89 -0.49
CA ILE A 108 -2.79 12.22 0.11
C ILE A 108 -2.56 13.73 0.06
N TYR A 109 -2.85 14.34 -1.09
CA TYR A 109 -2.72 15.79 -1.31
C TYR A 109 -3.58 16.58 -0.33
N GLN A 110 -4.87 16.23 -0.21
CA GLN A 110 -5.82 16.87 0.73
C GLN A 110 -5.42 16.68 2.20
N TYR A 111 -4.81 15.55 2.55
CA TYR A 111 -4.29 15.31 3.90
C TYR A 111 -3.01 16.11 4.20
N ASN A 112 -2.32 16.63 3.23
CA ASN A 112 -0.95 17.10 3.17
C ASN A 112 0.07 15.95 3.15
N GLU A 113 0.89 15.89 2.10
CA GLU A 113 1.87 14.80 1.87
C GLU A 113 2.76 14.50 3.08
N ASN A 114 3.34 15.54 3.70
CA ASN A 114 4.27 15.36 4.81
C ASN A 114 3.56 14.75 6.02
N LYS A 115 2.36 15.27 6.35
CA LYS A 115 1.53 14.74 7.44
C LYS A 115 1.10 13.30 7.15
N PHE A 116 0.76 12.98 5.90
CA PHE A 116 0.37 11.63 5.48
C PHE A 116 1.53 10.64 5.67
N ILE A 117 2.72 10.99 5.15
CA ILE A 117 3.93 10.15 5.28
C ILE A 117 4.32 9.97 6.75
N ASP A 118 4.23 11.02 7.57
CA ASP A 118 4.48 10.91 9.02
C ASP A 118 3.47 9.99 9.72
N LYS A 119 2.18 10.02 9.32
CA LYS A 119 1.17 9.09 9.82
C LYS A 119 1.45 7.65 9.37
N CYS A 120 1.84 7.44 8.12
CA CYS A 120 2.29 6.14 7.64
C CYS A 120 3.42 5.59 8.51
N LYS A 121 4.45 6.40 8.77
CA LYS A 121 5.58 6.02 9.64
C LYS A 121 5.14 5.66 11.05
N LYS A 122 4.30 6.51 11.67
CA LYS A 122 3.75 6.27 13.02
C LYS A 122 2.89 5.00 13.08
N SER A 123 2.17 4.69 12.00
CA SER A 123 1.34 3.48 11.87
C SER A 123 2.11 2.25 11.42
N LYS A 124 3.43 2.36 11.25
CA LYS A 124 4.34 1.28 10.84
C LYS A 124 3.97 0.68 9.46
N VAL A 125 3.51 1.52 8.55
CA VAL A 125 3.29 1.17 7.15
C VAL A 125 4.64 0.94 6.49
N ASP A 126 4.77 -0.16 5.76
CA ASP A 126 6.02 -0.57 5.11
C ASP A 126 6.16 -0.02 3.69
N GLY A 127 5.03 0.17 2.99
CA GLY A 127 5.02 0.66 1.62
C GLY A 127 3.76 1.43 1.24
N LEU A 128 3.84 2.15 0.12
CA LEU A 128 2.75 2.90 -0.49
C LEU A 128 2.66 2.59 -1.98
N ILE A 129 1.43 2.34 -2.46
CA ILE A 129 1.06 2.33 -3.88
C ILE A 129 0.11 3.51 -4.10
N VAL A 130 0.48 4.42 -4.99
CA VAL A 130 -0.36 5.56 -5.40
C VAL A 130 -0.70 5.39 -6.87
N VAL A 131 -1.94 5.00 -7.15
CA VAL A 131 -2.38 4.44 -8.43
C VAL A 131 -2.28 5.46 -9.56
N ASP A 132 -2.58 6.72 -9.26
CA ASP A 132 -2.66 7.85 -10.20
C ASP A 132 -1.46 8.80 -10.11
N LEU A 133 -0.35 8.39 -9.48
CA LEU A 133 0.88 9.16 -9.42
C LEU A 133 2.05 8.39 -10.08
N PRO A 134 2.10 8.37 -11.44
CA PRO A 134 3.09 7.60 -12.18
C PRO A 134 4.48 8.27 -12.20
N TYR A 135 5.46 7.55 -12.71
CA TYR A 135 6.78 8.11 -13.05
C TYR A 135 6.67 8.98 -14.32
N PRO A 136 7.30 10.17 -14.38
CA PRO A 136 8.27 10.75 -13.41
C PRO A 136 7.65 11.67 -12.36
N GLU A 137 6.35 11.91 -12.37
CA GLU A 137 5.62 12.85 -11.50
C GLU A 137 5.75 12.49 -10.02
N ASN A 138 5.88 11.19 -9.72
CA ASN A 138 6.03 10.66 -8.36
C ASN A 138 7.39 10.95 -7.69
N LYS A 139 8.41 11.44 -8.41
CA LYS A 139 9.78 11.53 -7.90
C LYS A 139 9.90 12.28 -6.57
N SER A 140 9.26 13.45 -6.46
CA SER A 140 9.30 14.25 -5.24
C SER A 140 8.67 13.49 -4.06
N PHE A 141 7.49 12.92 -4.27
CA PHE A 141 6.76 12.18 -3.24
C PHE A 141 7.48 10.88 -2.84
N SER A 142 7.96 10.12 -3.81
CA SER A 142 8.76 8.91 -3.61
C SER A 142 10.03 9.19 -2.78
N PHE A 143 10.73 10.29 -3.07
CA PHE A 143 11.89 10.71 -2.29
C PHE A 143 11.54 11.01 -0.82
N LYS A 144 10.42 11.71 -0.57
CA LYS A 144 9.91 11.96 0.79
C LYS A 144 9.60 10.65 1.53
N CYS A 145 8.94 9.69 0.88
CA CYS A 145 8.68 8.36 1.42
C CYS A 145 9.96 7.64 1.81
N LYS A 146 10.94 7.61 0.89
CA LYS A 146 12.25 6.99 1.10
C LYS A 146 12.99 7.55 2.31
N LYS A 147 12.98 8.88 2.50
CA LYS A 147 13.59 9.54 3.68
C LYS A 147 12.96 9.08 5.00
N LYS A 148 11.71 8.66 4.99
CA LYS A 148 11.00 8.15 6.18
C LYS A 148 11.06 6.62 6.30
N GLY A 149 11.75 5.94 5.38
CA GLY A 149 11.88 4.47 5.38
C GLY A 149 10.60 3.76 4.93
N ILE A 150 9.80 4.39 4.08
CA ILE A 150 8.60 3.82 3.47
C ILE A 150 8.90 3.57 1.99
N ASN A 151 8.66 2.35 1.52
CA ASN A 151 8.79 2.02 0.11
C ASN A 151 7.68 2.68 -0.71
N PHE A 152 8.04 3.45 -1.71
CA PHE A 152 7.11 3.87 -2.74
C PHE A 152 7.17 2.86 -3.89
N ILE A 153 6.09 2.10 -4.07
CA ILE A 153 5.98 1.02 -5.04
C ILE A 153 5.39 1.59 -6.32
N GLN A 154 6.13 1.48 -7.41
CA GLN A 154 5.69 1.99 -8.70
C GLN A 154 4.93 0.92 -9.48
N LEU A 155 3.92 1.35 -10.23
CA LEU A 155 3.15 0.47 -11.09
C LEU A 155 3.70 0.49 -12.51
N VAL A 156 3.74 -0.70 -13.12
CA VAL A 156 4.04 -0.91 -14.54
C VAL A 156 2.91 -1.71 -15.17
N SER A 157 2.75 -1.59 -16.48
CA SER A 157 1.74 -2.31 -17.25
C SER A 157 2.39 -3.04 -18.43
N PRO A 158 1.70 -4.00 -19.07
CA PRO A 158 2.19 -4.65 -20.28
C PRO A 158 2.51 -3.67 -21.42
N THR A 159 1.90 -2.50 -21.42
CA THR A 159 2.14 -1.43 -22.41
C THR A 159 3.32 -0.51 -22.02
N THR A 160 3.94 -0.70 -20.86
CA THR A 160 5.11 0.10 -20.45
C THR A 160 6.32 -0.24 -21.34
N SER A 161 6.82 0.75 -22.10
CA SER A 161 7.99 0.54 -22.96
C SER A 161 9.23 0.18 -22.17
N ASN A 162 10.14 -0.63 -22.76
CA ASN A 162 11.39 -1.02 -22.13
C ASN A 162 12.25 0.18 -21.68
N LYS A 163 12.25 1.27 -22.46
CA LYS A 163 12.95 2.52 -22.10
C LYS A 163 12.39 3.14 -20.82
N ARG A 164 11.07 3.15 -20.66
CA ARG A 164 10.36 3.66 -19.47
C ARG A 164 10.56 2.72 -18.28
N LEU A 165 10.43 1.40 -18.50
CA LEU A 165 10.61 0.38 -17.47
C LEU A 165 12.00 0.47 -16.82
N LYS A 166 13.09 0.59 -17.62
CA LYS A 166 14.45 0.76 -17.09
C LYS A 166 14.59 1.98 -16.17
N LYS A 167 13.92 3.09 -16.49
CA LYS A 167 13.93 4.29 -15.62
C LYS A 167 13.16 4.06 -14.32
N ILE A 168 11.99 3.42 -14.39
CA ILE A 168 11.15 3.09 -13.23
C ILE A 168 11.92 2.17 -12.27
N ILE A 169 12.50 1.08 -12.78
CA ILE A 169 13.26 0.11 -11.97
C ILE A 169 14.45 0.77 -11.27
N LYS A 170 15.16 1.67 -11.96
CA LYS A 170 16.31 2.39 -11.36
C LYS A 170 15.92 3.20 -10.12
N ASP A 171 14.71 3.75 -10.10
CA ASP A 171 14.21 4.58 -9.01
C ASP A 171 13.33 3.77 -8.00
N SER A 172 13.10 2.48 -8.26
CA SER A 172 12.29 1.59 -7.42
C SER A 172 13.12 0.86 -6.37
N HIS A 173 12.46 0.37 -5.33
CA HIS A 173 13.05 -0.44 -4.28
C HIS A 173 12.12 -1.63 -3.98
N ASP A 174 12.70 -2.80 -3.77
CA ASP A 174 12.07 -4.05 -3.35
C ASP A 174 11.06 -4.64 -4.35
N MET A 175 10.17 -3.84 -4.92
CA MET A 175 9.18 -4.29 -5.92
C MET A 175 8.70 -3.15 -6.83
N VAL A 176 8.19 -3.51 -7.97
CA VAL A 176 7.38 -2.73 -8.91
C VAL A 176 6.13 -3.52 -9.24
#